data_05d48b6f5a99273cee85ec3f68e96a42
#
_entry.id   05d48b6f5a99273cee85ec3f68e96a42
#
_cell.length_a   1.000
_cell.length_b   1.000
_cell.length_c   1.000
_cell.angle_alpha   90.00
_cell.angle_beta   90.00
_cell.angle_gamma   90.00
#
_symmetry.space_group_name_H-M   'P 1'
#
loop_
_entity.id
_entity.type
_entity.pdbx_description
1 polymer ?
#
loop_
_entity_poly.entity_id
_entity_poly.type
_entity_poly.pdbx_seq_one_letter_code
_entity_poly.pdbx_strand_id
1 'polypeptide(L)'
;MKPLIGITSLFCLLVNMIFWSSLLFLTGIIRLVVPTNNWKKLWTSVTIFIGETCISFNNAWIKVLLRPSISIIGMENLKKEHWYIATSNHQSWGDIFILQKITNRKVPLLRFFMKDVLKWIPIVSIVGWALDMPFLKRYSKEQIDKNPRLRGKDLEQMKKAFKRLETNPGTVFSFAEGTRFTKQKHEDQNSPYKNLLKPKAGGIGVALSTMPYISTLIDIGISYDSDSKSFWSFLCGEMSDIKIKVRSIEIPEDLLNKDYSKDKQYRDDLKDWLNKIWEEKDRFLSST
;
A
#
# COMPACT_ATOMS: atom_id res chain seq x y z
N MET A 1 -22.47 -6.02 -22.66
CA MET A 1 -21.51 -4.89 -22.69
C MET A 1 -20.47 -4.97 -21.57
N LYS A 2 -20.81 -5.25 -20.31
CA LYS A 2 -19.84 -5.33 -19.18
C LYS A 2 -18.63 -6.24 -19.43
N PRO A 3 -18.78 -7.51 -19.92
CA PRO A 3 -17.61 -8.35 -20.19
C PRO A 3 -16.65 -7.78 -21.26
N LEU A 4 -17.19 -7.10 -22.28
CA LEU A 4 -16.36 -6.43 -23.29
C LEU A 4 -15.53 -5.29 -22.68
N ILE A 5 -16.14 -4.49 -21.79
CA ILE A 5 -15.42 -3.48 -21.00
C ILE A 5 -14.31 -4.14 -20.18
N GLY A 6 -14.61 -5.27 -19.53
CA GLY A 6 -13.62 -6.02 -18.74
C GLY A 6 -12.42 -6.50 -19.56
N ILE A 7 -12.67 -7.06 -20.74
CA ILE A 7 -11.61 -7.52 -21.67
C ILE A 7 -10.77 -6.32 -22.14
N THR A 8 -11.42 -5.23 -22.58
CA THR A 8 -10.72 -4.01 -23.00
C THR A 8 -9.90 -3.40 -21.88
N SER A 9 -10.45 -3.35 -20.66
CA SER A 9 -9.75 -2.84 -19.47
C SER A 9 -8.52 -3.71 -19.13
N LEU A 10 -8.66 -5.04 -19.21
CA LEU A 10 -7.56 -5.97 -19.00
C LEU A 10 -6.45 -5.77 -20.04
N PHE A 11 -6.83 -5.60 -21.31
CA PHE A 11 -5.89 -5.33 -22.39
C PHE A 11 -5.14 -4.01 -22.16
N CYS A 12 -5.85 -2.91 -21.86
CA CYS A 12 -5.24 -1.61 -21.52
C CYS A 12 -4.28 -1.73 -20.35
N LEU A 13 -4.69 -2.45 -19.31
CA LEU A 13 -3.85 -2.68 -18.12
C LEU A 13 -2.56 -3.44 -18.49
N LEU A 14 -2.67 -4.53 -19.23
CA LEU A 14 -1.52 -5.35 -19.61
C LEU A 14 -0.53 -4.56 -20.48
N VAL A 15 -1.01 -3.87 -21.51
CA VAL A 15 -0.19 -3.03 -22.38
C VAL A 15 0.52 -1.94 -21.56
N ASN A 16 -0.23 -1.24 -20.71
CA ASN A 16 0.32 -0.21 -19.83
C ASN A 16 1.41 -0.79 -18.90
N MET A 17 1.13 -1.91 -18.25
CA MET A 17 2.07 -2.56 -17.34
C MET A 17 3.35 -3.03 -18.05
N ILE A 18 3.25 -3.65 -19.23
CA ILE A 18 4.41 -4.13 -20.01
C ILE A 18 5.27 -2.94 -20.45
N PHE A 19 4.66 -1.91 -21.04
CA PHE A 19 5.37 -0.74 -21.51
C PHE A 19 6.13 -0.03 -20.39
N TRP A 20 5.45 0.34 -19.31
CA TRP A 20 6.08 1.10 -18.23
C TRP A 20 7.02 0.28 -17.37
N SER A 21 6.78 -1.03 -17.20
CA SER A 21 7.76 -1.88 -16.49
C SER A 21 9.06 -2.01 -17.25
N SER A 22 9.04 -2.00 -18.59
CA SER A 22 10.26 -1.98 -19.41
C SER A 22 11.08 -0.70 -19.19
N LEU A 23 10.42 0.46 -19.13
CA LEU A 23 11.09 1.73 -18.81
C LEU A 23 11.60 1.78 -17.37
N LEU A 24 10.81 1.27 -16.42
CA LEU A 24 11.24 1.16 -15.03
C LEU A 24 12.42 0.23 -14.85
N PHE A 25 12.49 -0.87 -15.60
CA PHE A 25 13.64 -1.78 -15.63
C PHE A 25 14.88 -1.07 -16.13
N LEU A 26 14.78 -0.37 -17.26
CA LEU A 26 15.89 0.38 -17.86
C LEU A 26 16.43 1.45 -16.90
N THR A 27 15.55 2.28 -16.32
CA THR A 27 15.97 3.32 -15.37
C THR A 27 16.53 2.73 -14.07
N GLY A 28 16.01 1.60 -13.63
CA GLY A 28 16.57 0.85 -12.50
C GLY A 28 17.99 0.37 -12.75
N ILE A 29 18.30 -0.13 -13.96
CA ILE A 29 19.67 -0.50 -14.36
C ILE A 29 20.56 0.73 -14.42
N ILE A 30 20.14 1.80 -15.11
CA ILE A 30 20.93 3.04 -15.24
C ILE A 30 21.27 3.60 -13.85
N ARG A 31 20.35 3.53 -12.89
CA ARG A 31 20.59 3.95 -11.49
C ARG A 31 21.78 3.24 -10.84
N LEU A 32 22.11 2.01 -11.28
CA LEU A 32 23.20 1.20 -10.73
C LEU A 32 24.56 1.46 -11.41
N VAL A 33 24.57 2.07 -12.60
CA VAL A 33 25.81 2.24 -13.41
C VAL A 33 26.83 3.13 -12.70
N VAL A 34 26.36 4.22 -12.07
CA VAL A 34 27.25 5.15 -11.38
C VAL A 34 26.98 5.15 -9.87
N PRO A 35 27.96 4.81 -9.02
CA PRO A 35 27.74 4.62 -7.59
C PRO A 35 27.71 5.93 -6.77
N THR A 36 27.58 7.11 -7.39
CA THR A 36 27.50 8.39 -6.69
C THR A 36 26.09 8.69 -6.17
N ASN A 37 26.00 9.40 -5.05
CA ASN A 37 24.70 9.73 -4.43
C ASN A 37 23.85 10.65 -5.32
N ASN A 38 24.47 11.61 -6.01
CA ASN A 38 23.77 12.53 -6.91
C ASN A 38 23.15 11.80 -8.10
N TRP A 39 23.88 10.85 -8.70
CA TRP A 39 23.38 10.01 -9.77
C TRP A 39 22.19 9.16 -9.31
N LYS A 40 22.34 8.48 -8.19
CA LYS A 40 21.27 7.65 -7.63
C LYS A 40 20.03 8.50 -7.32
N LYS A 41 20.19 9.68 -6.74
CA LYS A 41 19.07 10.60 -6.45
C LYS A 41 18.36 11.05 -7.72
N LEU A 42 19.11 11.44 -8.76
CA LEU A 42 18.55 11.83 -10.06
C LEU A 42 17.71 10.69 -10.66
N TRP A 43 18.32 9.50 -10.81
CA TRP A 43 17.62 8.37 -11.44
C TRP A 43 16.48 7.80 -10.59
N THR A 44 16.55 7.91 -9.28
CA THR A 44 15.40 7.60 -8.42
C THR A 44 14.23 8.55 -8.70
N SER A 45 14.51 9.85 -8.87
CA SER A 45 13.47 10.83 -9.21
C SER A 45 12.85 10.56 -10.59
N VAL A 46 13.69 10.21 -11.59
CA VAL A 46 13.22 9.79 -12.93
C VAL A 46 12.36 8.54 -12.84
N THR A 47 12.79 7.54 -12.08
CA THR A 47 12.04 6.28 -11.89
C THR A 47 10.69 6.54 -11.22
N ILE A 48 10.64 7.41 -10.19
CA ILE A 48 9.39 7.82 -9.54
C ILE A 48 8.47 8.53 -10.54
N PHE A 49 8.99 9.46 -11.33
CA PHE A 49 8.21 10.16 -12.36
C PHE A 49 7.60 9.20 -13.39
N ILE A 50 8.35 8.18 -13.83
CA ILE A 50 7.86 7.11 -14.72
C ILE A 50 6.75 6.32 -14.03
N GLY A 51 6.92 5.94 -12.76
CA GLY A 51 5.89 5.26 -11.98
C GLY A 51 4.61 6.08 -11.83
N GLU A 52 4.72 7.38 -11.50
CA GLU A 52 3.57 8.29 -11.41
C GLU A 52 2.87 8.46 -12.77
N THR A 53 3.64 8.43 -13.87
CA THR A 53 3.09 8.53 -15.22
C THR A 53 2.37 7.25 -15.62
N CYS A 54 2.91 6.09 -15.30
CA CYS A 54 2.21 4.80 -15.43
C CYS A 54 0.84 4.82 -14.72
N ILE A 55 0.81 5.32 -13.49
CA ILE A 55 -0.44 5.48 -12.74
C ILE A 55 -1.39 6.46 -13.44
N SER A 56 -0.87 7.54 -14.01
CA SER A 56 -1.68 8.51 -14.76
C SER A 56 -2.37 7.89 -15.98
N PHE A 57 -1.69 6.98 -16.68
CA PHE A 57 -2.28 6.21 -17.79
C PHE A 57 -3.34 5.22 -17.28
N ASN A 58 -3.10 4.55 -16.14
CA ASN A 58 -4.13 3.74 -15.50
C ASN A 58 -5.36 4.59 -15.15
N ASN A 59 -5.15 5.79 -14.60
CA ASN A 59 -6.25 6.71 -14.28
C ASN A 59 -7.04 7.15 -15.50
N ALA A 60 -6.37 7.29 -16.65
CA ALA A 60 -7.02 7.69 -17.90
C ALA A 60 -8.00 6.61 -18.40
N TRP A 61 -7.55 5.35 -18.53
CA TRP A 61 -8.46 4.29 -19.00
C TRP A 61 -9.56 3.98 -17.96
N ILE A 62 -9.28 4.04 -16.65
CA ILE A 62 -10.29 3.91 -15.59
C ILE A 62 -11.36 4.99 -15.77
N LYS A 63 -10.95 6.25 -16.00
CA LYS A 63 -11.88 7.35 -16.22
C LYS A 63 -12.74 7.19 -17.48
N VAL A 64 -12.16 6.68 -18.57
CA VAL A 64 -12.83 6.57 -19.86
C VAL A 64 -13.71 5.32 -19.95
N LEU A 65 -13.22 4.17 -19.51
CA LEU A 65 -13.90 2.88 -19.66
C LEU A 65 -14.80 2.55 -18.48
N LEU A 66 -14.29 2.67 -17.24
CA LEU A 66 -15.04 2.27 -16.05
C LEU A 66 -15.95 3.38 -15.51
N ARG A 67 -15.56 4.64 -15.69
CA ARG A 67 -16.31 5.84 -15.30
C ARG A 67 -16.85 5.81 -13.86
N PRO A 68 -16.01 5.44 -12.85
CA PRO A 68 -16.50 5.37 -11.49
C PRO A 68 -16.86 6.76 -10.95
N SER A 69 -17.98 6.85 -10.24
CA SER A 69 -18.30 7.96 -9.36
C SER A 69 -17.49 7.84 -8.08
N ILE A 70 -16.58 8.77 -7.82
CA ILE A 70 -15.71 8.71 -6.64
C ILE A 70 -15.95 9.96 -5.80
N SER A 71 -16.51 9.77 -4.60
CA SER A 71 -16.65 10.79 -3.59
C SER A 71 -15.48 10.69 -2.60
N ILE A 72 -14.73 11.79 -2.42
CA ILE A 72 -13.53 11.84 -1.57
C ILE A 72 -13.67 12.96 -0.56
N ILE A 73 -13.37 12.66 0.70
CA ILE A 73 -13.34 13.60 1.82
C ILE A 73 -11.98 13.54 2.50
N GLY A 74 -11.36 14.66 2.81
CA GLY A 74 -10.20 14.79 3.71
C GLY A 74 -8.83 14.70 3.02
N MET A 75 -8.71 15.09 1.75
CA MET A 75 -7.43 15.10 1.01
C MET A 75 -6.68 16.43 1.06
N GLU A 76 -7.25 17.47 1.67
CA GLU A 76 -6.87 18.88 1.47
C GLU A 76 -5.49 19.23 2.06
N ASN A 77 -5.08 18.55 3.13
CA ASN A 77 -3.87 18.90 3.90
C ASN A 77 -2.65 18.01 3.57
N LEU A 78 -2.73 17.17 2.53
CA LEU A 78 -1.64 16.28 2.16
C LEU A 78 -0.64 16.99 1.22
N LYS A 79 0.66 16.75 1.44
CA LYS A 79 1.76 17.38 0.70
C LYS A 79 2.66 16.35 0.04
N LYS A 80 3.16 16.64 -1.15
CA LYS A 80 4.03 15.73 -1.92
C LYS A 80 5.46 15.64 -1.36
N GLU A 81 5.89 16.62 -0.57
CA GLU A 81 7.25 16.74 -0.04
C GLU A 81 7.41 16.13 1.36
N HIS A 82 6.34 15.52 1.92
CA HIS A 82 6.37 14.91 3.24
C HIS A 82 6.56 13.39 3.17
N TRP A 83 6.94 12.81 4.30
CA TRP A 83 7.00 11.38 4.50
C TRP A 83 5.74 10.92 5.22
N TYR A 84 5.17 9.80 4.75
CA TYR A 84 3.96 9.25 5.33
C TYR A 84 4.06 7.75 5.52
N ILE A 85 3.38 7.28 6.55
CA ILE A 85 2.85 5.92 6.57
C ILE A 85 1.39 6.02 6.14
N ALA A 86 0.93 5.11 5.28
CA ALA A 86 -0.46 5.06 4.87
C ALA A 86 -1.04 3.66 5.08
N THR A 87 -2.32 3.62 5.39
CA THR A 87 -3.07 2.37 5.56
C THR A 87 -4.49 2.49 5.03
N SER A 88 -5.05 1.35 4.63
CA SER A 88 -6.44 1.26 4.20
C SER A 88 -7.03 -0.10 4.58
N ASN A 89 -8.36 -0.19 4.60
CA ASN A 89 -9.06 -1.46 4.51
C ASN A 89 -8.81 -2.11 3.14
N HIS A 90 -9.02 -3.42 3.03
CA HIS A 90 -8.73 -4.16 1.80
C HIS A 90 -9.88 -5.07 1.41
N GLN A 91 -10.61 -4.71 0.37
CA GLN A 91 -11.79 -5.44 -0.10
C GLN A 91 -11.58 -6.10 -1.47
N SER A 92 -10.77 -5.47 -2.35
CA SER A 92 -10.58 -5.89 -3.72
C SER A 92 -9.13 -5.68 -4.19
N TRP A 93 -8.70 -6.36 -5.23
CA TRP A 93 -7.50 -5.98 -5.98
C TRP A 93 -7.65 -4.61 -6.66
N GLY A 94 -8.90 -4.17 -6.93
CA GLY A 94 -9.22 -2.85 -7.42
C GLY A 94 -8.79 -1.72 -6.48
N ASP A 95 -8.69 -1.98 -5.16
CA ASP A 95 -8.28 -0.99 -4.16
C ASP A 95 -6.94 -0.34 -4.49
N ILE A 96 -5.99 -1.13 -5.04
CA ILE A 96 -4.66 -0.64 -5.42
C ILE A 96 -4.78 0.47 -6.47
N PHE A 97 -5.63 0.28 -7.49
CA PHE A 97 -5.84 1.25 -8.56
C PHE A 97 -6.58 2.49 -8.07
N ILE A 98 -7.56 2.31 -7.18
CA ILE A 98 -8.31 3.43 -6.59
C ILE A 98 -7.41 4.24 -5.65
N LEU A 99 -6.62 3.60 -4.80
CA LEU A 99 -5.63 4.25 -3.93
C LEU A 99 -4.62 5.04 -4.76
N GLN A 100 -4.04 4.42 -5.79
CA GLN A 100 -3.13 5.11 -6.71
C GLN A 100 -3.81 6.28 -7.41
N LYS A 101 -5.07 6.11 -7.85
CA LYS A 101 -5.82 7.17 -8.53
C LYS A 101 -6.01 8.41 -7.68
N ILE A 102 -6.36 8.25 -6.41
CA ILE A 102 -6.64 9.38 -5.53
C ILE A 102 -5.38 10.07 -5.00
N THR A 103 -4.28 9.32 -4.87
CA THR A 103 -3.04 9.80 -4.26
C THR A 103 -1.98 10.23 -5.27
N ASN A 104 -2.10 9.83 -6.55
CA ASN A 104 -1.09 10.10 -7.58
C ASN A 104 -0.77 11.59 -7.68
N ARG A 105 0.51 11.94 -7.51
CA ARG A 105 1.05 13.31 -7.54
C ARG A 105 0.51 14.26 -6.46
N LYS A 106 -0.32 13.79 -5.53
CA LYS A 106 -0.81 14.57 -4.38
C LYS A 106 -0.01 14.28 -3.11
N VAL A 107 0.42 13.02 -2.96
CA VAL A 107 1.37 12.59 -1.95
C VAL A 107 2.56 11.90 -2.64
N PRO A 108 3.68 11.66 -1.96
CA PRO A 108 4.75 10.84 -2.52
C PRO A 108 4.23 9.48 -2.95
N LEU A 109 4.84 8.90 -4.00
CA LEU A 109 4.47 7.61 -4.55
C LEU A 109 4.23 6.56 -3.46
N LEU A 110 3.08 5.87 -3.52
CA LEU A 110 2.77 4.78 -2.60
C LEU A 110 3.71 3.60 -2.84
N ARG A 111 4.44 3.20 -1.81
CA ARG A 111 5.30 2.01 -1.80
C ARG A 111 4.64 0.91 -0.99
N PHE A 112 3.96 0.02 -1.69
CA PHE A 112 3.19 -1.06 -1.09
C PHE A 112 4.09 -2.14 -0.47
N PHE A 113 3.71 -2.60 0.70
CA PHE A 113 4.25 -3.86 1.22
C PHE A 113 3.76 -5.02 0.37
N MET A 114 4.70 -5.68 -0.29
CA MET A 114 4.39 -6.82 -1.14
C MET A 114 4.75 -8.14 -0.47
N LYS A 115 3.95 -9.18 -0.72
CA LYS A 115 4.31 -10.54 -0.29
C LYS A 115 5.52 -11.03 -1.08
N ASP A 116 6.46 -11.71 -0.43
CA ASP A 116 7.69 -12.21 -1.07
C ASP A 116 7.41 -13.12 -2.28
N VAL A 117 6.32 -13.90 -2.24
CA VAL A 117 5.90 -14.73 -3.38
C VAL A 117 5.66 -13.95 -4.68
N LEU A 118 5.33 -12.65 -4.60
CA LEU A 118 5.10 -11.82 -5.77
C LEU A 118 6.39 -11.51 -6.57
N LYS A 119 7.57 -11.79 -6.02
CA LYS A 119 8.85 -11.72 -6.74
C LYS A 119 8.91 -12.65 -7.94
N TRP A 120 8.11 -13.71 -7.94
CA TRP A 120 8.07 -14.69 -9.03
C TRP A 120 7.22 -14.22 -10.23
N ILE A 121 6.50 -13.11 -10.09
CA ILE A 121 5.76 -12.49 -11.18
C ILE A 121 6.68 -11.43 -11.82
N PRO A 122 7.20 -11.62 -13.05
CA PRO A 122 8.26 -10.79 -13.61
C PRO A 122 7.95 -9.29 -13.60
N ILE A 123 6.78 -8.88 -14.08
CA ILE A 123 6.36 -7.47 -14.11
C ILE A 123 6.29 -6.87 -12.71
N VAL A 124 5.69 -7.59 -11.75
CA VAL A 124 5.57 -7.13 -10.37
C VAL A 124 6.93 -7.03 -9.70
N SER A 125 7.83 -7.97 -10.00
CA SER A 125 9.21 -7.97 -9.49
C SER A 125 10.00 -6.77 -10.00
N ILE A 126 9.91 -6.47 -11.30
CA ILE A 126 10.57 -5.32 -11.92
C ILE A 126 10.08 -4.01 -11.31
N VAL A 127 8.76 -3.82 -11.25
CA VAL A 127 8.14 -2.62 -10.66
C VAL A 127 8.53 -2.46 -9.20
N GLY A 128 8.44 -3.55 -8.42
CA GLY A 128 8.79 -3.55 -7.01
C GLY A 128 10.27 -3.22 -6.76
N TRP A 129 11.17 -3.78 -7.56
CA TRP A 129 12.59 -3.51 -7.48
C TRP A 129 12.94 -2.07 -7.89
N ALA A 130 12.41 -1.60 -9.03
CA ALA A 130 12.72 -0.28 -9.55
C ALA A 130 12.21 0.86 -8.64
N LEU A 131 11.01 0.68 -8.05
CA LEU A 131 10.36 1.66 -7.17
C LEU A 131 10.69 1.45 -5.68
N ASP A 132 11.65 0.58 -5.35
CA ASP A 132 12.07 0.26 -3.97
C ASP A 132 10.89 -0.18 -3.08
N MET A 133 9.93 -0.96 -3.63
CA MET A 133 8.83 -1.50 -2.85
C MET A 133 9.31 -2.65 -1.96
N PRO A 134 8.98 -2.68 -0.66
CA PRO A 134 9.45 -3.70 0.25
C PRO A 134 8.74 -5.04 0.01
N PHE A 135 9.50 -6.08 -0.33
CA PHE A 135 9.02 -7.45 -0.36
C PHE A 135 9.21 -8.08 1.02
N LEU A 136 8.11 -8.53 1.62
CA LEU A 136 8.10 -9.06 2.97
C LEU A 136 7.84 -10.56 2.97
N LYS A 137 8.78 -11.31 3.51
CA LYS A 137 8.63 -12.72 3.81
C LYS A 137 8.15 -12.85 5.26
N ARG A 138 6.97 -13.40 5.44
CA ARG A 138 6.43 -13.71 6.78
C ARG A 138 6.63 -15.20 7.04
N TYR A 139 7.21 -15.51 8.19
CA TYR A 139 7.39 -16.89 8.64
C TYR A 139 6.23 -17.26 9.57
N SER A 140 5.63 -18.45 9.36
CA SER A 140 4.62 -18.98 10.27
C SER A 140 5.28 -19.43 11.60
N LYS A 141 4.46 -19.54 12.66
CA LYS A 141 4.96 -20.10 13.94
C LYS A 141 5.60 -21.47 13.75
N GLU A 142 4.96 -22.34 12.98
CA GLU A 142 5.49 -23.68 12.66
C GLU A 142 6.86 -23.64 11.96
N GLN A 143 7.07 -22.67 11.05
CA GLN A 143 8.36 -22.49 10.39
C GLN A 143 9.43 -21.99 11.37
N ILE A 144 9.07 -21.10 12.29
CA ILE A 144 9.98 -20.59 13.32
C ILE A 144 10.30 -21.69 14.34
N ASP A 145 9.31 -22.50 14.73
CA ASP A 145 9.50 -23.60 15.66
C ASP A 145 10.42 -24.70 15.09
N LYS A 146 10.27 -24.98 13.77
CA LYS A 146 11.18 -25.90 13.05
C LYS A 146 12.57 -25.31 12.82
N ASN A 147 12.69 -23.99 12.70
CA ASN A 147 13.97 -23.30 12.49
C ASN A 147 14.01 -21.98 13.27
N PRO A 148 14.45 -21.98 14.54
CA PRO A 148 14.52 -20.79 15.39
C PRO A 148 15.36 -19.63 14.83
N ARG A 149 16.28 -19.91 13.87
CA ARG A 149 17.09 -18.88 13.19
C ARG A 149 16.26 -17.96 12.28
N LEU A 150 14.99 -18.33 12.02
CA LEU A 150 14.07 -17.50 11.22
C LEU A 150 13.40 -16.41 12.06
N ARG A 151 13.50 -16.51 13.40
CA ARG A 151 12.91 -15.50 14.30
C ARG A 151 13.54 -14.14 14.06
N GLY A 152 12.74 -13.15 13.74
CA GLY A 152 13.16 -11.76 13.49
C GLY A 152 13.80 -11.50 12.12
N LYS A 153 14.00 -12.50 11.26
CA LYS A 153 14.54 -12.27 9.91
C LYS A 153 13.61 -11.43 9.02
N ASP A 154 12.31 -11.60 9.18
CA ASP A 154 11.29 -10.76 8.53
C ASP A 154 11.46 -9.28 8.93
N LEU A 155 11.69 -9.04 10.22
CA LEU A 155 11.94 -7.71 10.79
C LEU A 155 13.22 -7.07 10.24
N GLU A 156 14.33 -7.84 10.17
CA GLU A 156 15.58 -7.36 9.59
C GLU A 156 15.44 -7.01 8.10
N GLN A 157 14.69 -7.83 7.35
CA GLN A 157 14.41 -7.56 5.94
C GLN A 157 13.59 -6.27 5.79
N MET A 158 12.60 -6.05 6.65
CA MET A 158 11.81 -4.81 6.66
C MET A 158 12.70 -3.60 6.97
N LYS A 159 13.52 -3.66 8.02
CA LYS A 159 14.46 -2.57 8.37
C LYS A 159 15.40 -2.23 7.19
N LYS A 160 15.95 -3.25 6.53
CA LYS A 160 16.80 -3.04 5.32
C LYS A 160 16.04 -2.41 4.15
N ALA A 161 14.78 -2.81 3.94
CA ALA A 161 13.95 -2.23 2.89
C ALA A 161 13.64 -0.75 3.17
N PHE A 162 13.28 -0.41 4.40
CA PHE A 162 12.96 0.97 4.78
C PHE A 162 14.17 1.90 4.72
N LYS A 163 15.36 1.41 5.10
CA LYS A 163 16.60 2.19 4.99
C LYS A 163 16.89 2.64 3.56
N ARG A 164 16.46 1.90 2.54
CA ARG A 164 16.61 2.31 1.13
C ARG A 164 15.68 3.48 0.76
N LEU A 165 14.63 3.71 1.54
CA LEU A 165 13.65 4.77 1.27
C LEU A 165 14.06 6.13 1.81
N GLU A 166 15.13 6.22 2.62
CA GLU A 166 15.56 7.46 3.30
C GLU A 166 15.98 8.60 2.35
N THR A 167 16.27 8.28 1.08
CA THR A 167 16.87 9.26 0.15
C THR A 167 15.88 10.21 -0.51
N ASN A 168 14.60 9.85 -0.58
CA ASN A 168 13.56 10.66 -1.22
C ASN A 168 12.22 10.49 -0.49
N PRO A 169 11.42 11.56 -0.37
CA PRO A 169 10.09 11.48 0.21
C PRO A 169 9.28 10.31 -0.36
N GLY A 170 8.62 9.59 0.50
CA GLY A 170 7.87 8.39 0.13
C GLY A 170 6.70 8.13 1.08
N THR A 171 5.67 7.50 0.56
CA THR A 171 4.56 6.99 1.35
C THR A 171 4.66 5.48 1.46
N VAL A 172 5.01 5.00 2.64
CA VAL A 172 5.03 3.56 2.93
C VAL A 172 3.60 3.10 3.16
N PHE A 173 3.10 2.21 2.31
CA PHE A 173 1.71 1.78 2.35
C PHE A 173 1.54 0.33 2.81
N SER A 174 0.65 0.12 3.76
CA SER A 174 0.28 -1.21 4.26
C SER A 174 -1.24 -1.38 4.33
N PHE A 175 -1.76 -2.43 3.69
CA PHE A 175 -3.07 -2.93 4.10
C PHE A 175 -2.90 -3.61 5.46
N ALA A 176 -3.25 -2.90 6.55
CA ALA A 176 -2.98 -3.39 7.91
C ALA A 176 -3.75 -4.68 8.25
N GLU A 177 -4.84 -4.99 7.57
CA GLU A 177 -5.52 -6.29 7.66
C GLU A 177 -4.64 -7.46 7.19
N GLY A 178 -3.65 -7.19 6.33
CA GLY A 178 -2.70 -8.19 5.80
C GLY A 178 -3.30 -9.16 4.78
N THR A 179 -4.59 -9.07 4.51
CA THR A 179 -5.32 -9.85 3.51
C THR A 179 -6.62 -9.14 3.15
N ARG A 180 -7.23 -9.50 2.01
CA ARG A 180 -8.54 -8.99 1.61
C ARG A 180 -9.62 -9.53 2.55
N PHE A 181 -10.59 -8.66 2.85
CA PHE A 181 -11.77 -9.01 3.62
C PHE A 181 -12.56 -10.14 2.95
N THR A 182 -12.97 -11.13 3.74
CA THR A 182 -14.01 -12.10 3.43
C THR A 182 -14.79 -12.41 4.70
N LYS A 183 -16.07 -12.77 4.59
CA LYS A 183 -16.91 -13.15 5.75
C LYS A 183 -16.25 -14.27 6.58
N GLN A 184 -15.74 -15.31 5.92
CA GLN A 184 -15.04 -16.41 6.58
C GLN A 184 -13.85 -15.94 7.42
N LYS A 185 -12.96 -15.09 6.88
CA LYS A 185 -11.82 -14.56 7.62
C LYS A 185 -12.22 -13.64 8.77
N HIS A 186 -13.33 -12.93 8.61
CA HIS A 186 -13.88 -12.09 9.65
C HIS A 186 -14.33 -12.94 10.84
N GLU A 187 -15.06 -14.03 10.59
CA GLU A 187 -15.49 -15.01 11.57
C GLU A 187 -14.30 -15.73 12.21
N ASP A 188 -13.36 -16.25 11.41
CA ASP A 188 -12.14 -16.93 11.89
C ASP A 188 -11.31 -16.06 12.83
N GLN A 189 -11.30 -14.74 12.63
CA GLN A 189 -10.57 -13.80 13.48
C GLN A 189 -11.37 -13.33 14.67
N ASN A 190 -12.68 -13.64 14.76
CA ASN A 190 -13.59 -13.00 15.71
C ASN A 190 -13.38 -11.48 15.72
N SER A 191 -13.49 -10.85 14.53
CA SER A 191 -13.26 -9.41 14.41
C SER A 191 -14.31 -8.62 15.20
N PRO A 192 -13.92 -7.61 16.01
CA PRO A 192 -14.87 -6.76 16.75
C PRO A 192 -15.53 -5.72 15.83
N TYR A 193 -15.04 -5.55 14.60
CA TYR A 193 -15.54 -4.59 13.63
C TYR A 193 -16.59 -5.22 12.74
N LYS A 194 -17.53 -4.44 12.24
CA LYS A 194 -18.59 -4.94 11.35
C LYS A 194 -18.09 -5.20 9.93
N ASN A 195 -17.23 -4.31 9.40
CA ASN A 195 -16.82 -4.28 8.00
C ASN A 195 -15.33 -4.53 7.78
N LEU A 196 -14.57 -4.81 8.85
CA LEU A 196 -13.11 -4.87 8.82
C LEU A 196 -12.56 -6.14 9.48
N LEU A 197 -11.40 -6.58 9.03
CA LEU A 197 -10.57 -7.54 9.76
C LEU A 197 -9.75 -6.80 10.83
N LYS A 198 -9.23 -7.55 11.82
CA LYS A 198 -8.34 -6.99 12.85
C LYS A 198 -7.06 -6.44 12.22
N PRO A 199 -6.65 -5.20 12.56
CA PRO A 199 -5.43 -4.62 12.02
C PRO A 199 -4.19 -5.24 12.65
N LYS A 200 -3.11 -5.33 11.87
CA LYS A 200 -1.80 -5.83 12.27
C LYS A 200 -0.82 -4.67 12.36
N ALA A 201 -0.42 -4.32 13.55
CA ALA A 201 0.48 -3.20 13.82
C ALA A 201 1.93 -3.42 13.35
N GLY A 202 2.34 -4.67 13.11
CA GLY A 202 3.75 -5.01 12.86
C GLY A 202 4.42 -4.24 11.74
N GLY A 203 3.76 -4.08 10.57
CA GLY A 203 4.32 -3.33 9.44
C GLY A 203 4.52 -1.84 9.76
N ILE A 204 3.52 -1.24 10.39
CA ILE A 204 3.54 0.16 10.80
C ILE A 204 4.61 0.38 11.89
N GLY A 205 4.65 -0.49 12.92
CA GLY A 205 5.60 -0.37 14.02
C GLY A 205 7.06 -0.48 13.57
N VAL A 206 7.37 -1.38 12.63
CA VAL A 206 8.72 -1.47 12.07
C VAL A 206 9.07 -0.26 11.21
N ALA A 207 8.12 0.26 10.44
CA ALA A 207 8.32 1.48 9.66
C ALA A 207 8.64 2.67 10.59
N LEU A 208 7.86 2.88 11.66
CA LEU A 208 8.10 3.93 12.66
C LEU A 208 9.45 3.77 13.37
N SER A 209 9.84 2.54 13.71
CA SER A 209 11.13 2.26 14.34
C SER A 209 12.34 2.51 13.44
N THR A 210 12.13 2.49 12.10
CA THR A 210 13.23 2.60 11.13
C THR A 210 13.30 3.96 10.48
N MET A 211 12.18 4.69 10.43
CA MET A 211 12.02 5.96 9.71
C MET A 211 11.57 7.06 10.69
N PRO A 212 12.50 7.59 11.53
CA PRO A 212 12.16 8.50 12.63
C PRO A 212 11.63 9.87 12.17
N TYR A 213 11.76 10.18 10.90
CA TYR A 213 11.26 11.41 10.28
C TYR A 213 9.76 11.33 9.87
N ILE A 214 9.11 10.20 10.06
CA ILE A 214 7.68 10.05 9.80
C ILE A 214 6.90 10.39 11.06
N SER A 215 6.04 11.39 10.96
CA SER A 215 5.16 11.84 12.04
C SER A 215 3.67 11.75 11.71
N THR A 216 3.33 11.32 10.49
CA THR A 216 1.95 11.35 10.02
C THR A 216 1.53 10.01 9.41
N LEU A 217 0.37 9.52 9.86
CA LEU A 217 -0.33 8.39 9.26
C LEU A 217 -1.46 8.91 8.37
N ILE A 218 -1.50 8.46 7.11
CA ILE A 218 -2.65 8.63 6.23
C ILE A 218 -3.54 7.39 6.39
N ASP A 219 -4.71 7.57 6.96
CA ASP A 219 -5.71 6.52 7.08
C ASP A 219 -6.78 6.68 6.00
N ILE A 220 -7.00 5.63 5.20
CA ILE A 220 -7.92 5.65 4.07
C ILE A 220 -9.00 4.58 4.29
N GLY A 221 -10.25 5.00 4.31
CA GLY A 221 -11.42 4.11 4.26
C GLY A 221 -12.00 4.11 2.86
N ILE A 222 -12.19 2.90 2.27
CA ILE A 222 -12.79 2.73 0.94
C ILE A 222 -14.06 1.90 1.10
N SER A 223 -15.19 2.42 0.58
CA SER A 223 -16.46 1.72 0.49
C SER A 223 -16.87 1.62 -0.98
N TYR A 224 -17.40 0.47 -1.36
CA TYR A 224 -17.96 0.21 -2.69
C TYR A 224 -19.44 -0.16 -2.55
N ASP A 225 -20.28 0.53 -3.29
CA ASP A 225 -21.68 0.12 -3.49
C ASP A 225 -21.73 -0.95 -4.59
N SER A 226 -21.35 -2.18 -4.23
CA SER A 226 -21.34 -3.33 -5.13
C SER A 226 -21.33 -4.64 -4.34
N ASP A 227 -22.17 -5.59 -4.76
CA ASP A 227 -22.23 -6.92 -4.18
C ASP A 227 -20.96 -7.74 -4.49
N SER A 228 -20.41 -7.57 -5.70
CA SER A 228 -19.19 -8.24 -6.12
C SER A 228 -17.99 -7.31 -6.07
N LYS A 229 -16.99 -7.66 -5.24
CA LYS A 229 -15.72 -6.95 -5.10
C LYS A 229 -14.56 -7.72 -5.74
N SER A 230 -14.86 -8.56 -6.75
CA SER A 230 -13.84 -9.28 -7.50
C SER A 230 -13.03 -8.33 -8.39
N PHE A 231 -11.81 -8.73 -8.74
CA PHE A 231 -11.01 -7.93 -9.67
C PHE A 231 -11.64 -7.85 -11.07
N TRP A 232 -12.32 -8.92 -11.48
CA TRP A 232 -13.06 -8.93 -12.75
C TRP A 232 -14.22 -7.94 -12.74
N SER A 233 -15.00 -7.90 -11.65
CA SER A 233 -16.07 -6.90 -11.47
C SER A 233 -15.55 -5.47 -11.52
N PHE A 234 -14.36 -5.21 -10.95
CA PHE A 234 -13.69 -3.92 -11.08
C PHE A 234 -13.38 -3.60 -12.54
N LEU A 235 -12.75 -4.53 -13.29
CA LEU A 235 -12.42 -4.34 -14.71
C LEU A 235 -13.66 -4.16 -15.60
N CYS A 236 -14.78 -4.76 -15.23
CA CYS A 236 -16.07 -4.61 -15.91
C CYS A 236 -16.81 -3.30 -15.56
N GLY A 237 -16.28 -2.48 -14.66
CA GLY A 237 -16.92 -1.24 -14.21
C GLY A 237 -18.15 -1.45 -13.31
N GLU A 238 -18.23 -2.61 -12.61
CA GLU A 238 -19.34 -2.92 -11.72
C GLU A 238 -19.18 -2.29 -10.33
N MET A 239 -17.97 -1.90 -9.97
CA MET A 239 -17.65 -1.15 -8.76
C MET A 239 -17.64 0.35 -9.07
N SER A 240 -18.83 0.91 -9.40
CA SER A 240 -18.95 2.23 -10.02
C SER A 240 -19.18 3.36 -9.02
N ASP A 241 -19.74 3.10 -7.85
CA ASP A 241 -19.89 4.10 -6.79
C ASP A 241 -18.92 3.81 -5.65
N ILE A 242 -18.00 4.75 -5.44
CA ILE A 242 -16.88 4.58 -4.52
C ILE A 242 -16.84 5.78 -3.56
N LYS A 243 -17.01 5.50 -2.27
CA LYS A 243 -16.89 6.51 -1.23
C LYS A 243 -15.56 6.34 -0.49
N ILE A 244 -14.82 7.42 -0.37
CA ILE A 244 -13.48 7.41 0.23
C ILE A 244 -13.39 8.48 1.30
N LYS A 245 -12.95 8.08 2.49
CA LYS A 245 -12.58 8.99 3.56
C LYS A 245 -11.08 8.88 3.81
N VAL A 246 -10.40 10.00 3.72
CA VAL A 246 -8.97 10.13 4.02
C VAL A 246 -8.81 10.93 5.31
N ARG A 247 -7.97 10.45 6.21
CA ARG A 247 -7.63 11.17 7.45
C ARG A 247 -6.12 11.30 7.53
N SER A 248 -5.65 12.51 7.78
CA SER A 248 -4.27 12.77 8.16
C SER A 248 -4.21 12.77 9.68
N ILE A 249 -3.53 11.80 10.27
CA ILE A 249 -3.47 11.57 11.72
C ILE A 249 -2.02 11.78 12.15
N GLU A 250 -1.80 12.74 13.06
CA GLU A 250 -0.50 12.87 13.71
C GLU A 250 -0.24 11.67 14.60
N ILE A 251 0.95 11.10 14.48
CA ILE A 251 1.35 9.96 15.29
C ILE A 251 1.78 10.49 16.65
N PRO A 252 1.20 9.99 17.76
CA PRO A 252 1.57 10.42 19.10
C PRO A 252 3.09 10.30 19.36
N GLU A 253 3.68 11.29 20.02
CA GLU A 253 5.14 11.33 20.29
C GLU A 253 5.64 10.11 21.06
N ASP A 254 4.81 9.57 21.95
CA ASP A 254 5.07 8.37 22.73
C ASP A 254 5.11 7.08 21.87
N LEU A 255 4.61 7.14 20.62
CA LEU A 255 4.72 6.06 19.63
C LEU A 255 5.87 6.25 18.63
N LEU A 256 6.62 7.35 18.71
CA LEU A 256 7.76 7.62 17.83
C LEU A 256 9.09 7.17 18.47
N ASN A 257 10.09 6.91 17.63
CA ASN A 257 11.48 6.64 18.03
C ASN A 257 11.68 5.45 18.98
N LYS A 258 10.76 4.49 19.00
CA LYS A 258 10.85 3.26 19.80
C LYS A 258 11.17 2.03 18.94
N ASP A 259 11.85 1.03 19.51
CA ASP A 259 12.16 -0.22 18.80
C ASP A 259 11.02 -1.24 18.95
N TYR A 260 10.21 -1.39 17.89
CA TYR A 260 9.11 -2.34 17.84
C TYR A 260 9.55 -3.79 18.13
N SER A 261 10.81 -4.14 17.88
CA SER A 261 11.30 -5.50 18.08
C SER A 261 11.52 -5.87 19.55
N LYS A 262 11.91 -4.90 20.37
CA LYS A 262 12.38 -5.12 21.75
C LYS A 262 11.33 -4.74 22.79
N ASP A 263 10.53 -3.73 22.54
CA ASP A 263 9.61 -3.15 23.50
C ASP A 263 8.20 -3.76 23.36
N LYS A 264 7.79 -4.54 24.36
CA LYS A 264 6.46 -5.16 24.41
C LYS A 264 5.38 -4.11 24.64
N GLN A 265 5.61 -3.17 25.60
CA GLN A 265 4.62 -2.13 25.91
C GLN A 265 4.34 -1.27 24.68
N TYR A 266 5.38 -0.87 23.96
CA TYR A 266 5.23 -0.13 22.71
C TYR A 266 4.38 -0.90 21.66
N ARG A 267 4.55 -2.23 21.55
CA ARG A 267 3.71 -3.02 20.63
C ARG A 267 2.25 -3.01 21.01
N ASP A 268 1.97 -3.06 22.31
CA ASP A 268 0.59 -3.04 22.83
C ASP A 268 -0.02 -1.64 22.65
N ASP A 269 0.70 -0.57 22.99
CA ASP A 269 0.26 0.83 22.81
C ASP A 269 -0.04 1.15 21.33
N LEU A 270 0.86 0.75 20.42
CA LEU A 270 0.67 0.94 18.98
C LEU A 270 -0.54 0.17 18.45
N LYS A 271 -0.77 -1.03 18.95
CA LYS A 271 -1.94 -1.83 18.59
C LYS A 271 -3.23 -1.17 19.05
N ASP A 272 -3.25 -0.63 20.28
CA ASP A 272 -4.43 0.03 20.83
C ASP A 272 -4.73 1.35 20.09
N TRP A 273 -3.69 2.12 19.75
CA TRP A 273 -3.84 3.29 18.90
C TRP A 273 -4.41 2.94 17.52
N LEU A 274 -3.91 1.88 16.88
CA LEU A 274 -4.38 1.43 15.58
C LEU A 274 -5.82 0.90 15.66
N ASN A 275 -6.21 0.24 16.74
CA ASN A 275 -7.58 -0.23 16.97
C ASN A 275 -8.56 0.96 17.02
N LYS A 276 -8.23 2.07 17.71
CA LYS A 276 -9.05 3.29 17.71
C LYS A 276 -9.26 3.85 16.31
N ILE A 277 -8.21 3.86 15.48
CA ILE A 277 -8.30 4.28 14.08
C ILE A 277 -9.25 3.36 13.30
N TRP A 278 -9.20 2.05 13.57
CA TRP A 278 -10.05 1.05 12.92
C TRP A 278 -11.52 1.18 13.34
N GLU A 279 -11.82 1.48 14.59
CA GLU A 279 -13.18 1.77 15.07
C GLU A 279 -13.82 2.94 14.32
N GLU A 280 -13.06 4.01 14.11
CA GLU A 280 -13.57 5.17 13.37
C GLU A 280 -13.74 4.88 11.87
N LYS A 281 -12.86 4.07 11.29
CA LYS A 281 -12.99 3.61 9.91
C LYS A 281 -14.21 2.71 9.75
N ASP A 282 -14.47 1.80 10.69
CA ASP A 282 -15.64 0.91 10.65
C ASP A 282 -16.96 1.67 10.77
N ARG A 283 -16.99 2.72 11.62
CA ARG A 283 -18.14 3.65 11.69
C ARG A 283 -18.42 4.32 10.34
N PHE A 284 -17.36 4.80 9.65
CA PHE A 284 -17.51 5.36 8.30
C PHE A 284 -18.07 4.32 7.32
N LEU A 285 -17.51 3.11 7.29
CA LEU A 285 -17.97 2.04 6.41
C LEU A 285 -19.38 1.56 6.72
N SER A 286 -19.85 1.72 7.96
CA SER A 286 -21.22 1.38 8.37
C SER A 286 -22.25 2.45 8.00
N SER A 287 -21.79 3.68 7.71
CA SER A 287 -22.65 4.81 7.29
C SER A 287 -22.73 4.99 5.78
N THR A 288 -22.01 4.19 5.00
CA THR A 288 -21.94 4.26 3.54
C THR A 288 -22.61 3.12 2.84
#